data_908a961ad2a05eb049b66af15afb6693
#
_entry.id   908a961ad2a05eb049b66af15afb6693
#
_cell.length_a   1.000
_cell.length_b   1.000
_cell.length_c   1.000
_cell.angle_alpha   90.00
_cell.angle_beta   90.00
_cell.angle_gamma   90.00
#
_symmetry.space_group_name_H-M   'P 1'
#
loop_
_entity.id
_entity.type
_entity.pdbx_description
1 polymer ?
#
loop_
_entity_poly.entity_id
_entity_poly.type
_entity_poly.pdbx_seq_one_letter_code
_entity_poly.pdbx_strand_id
1 'polypeptide(L)'
;MSIHKPTRHMFAFALILTSALSGCATYHKCGADGCPGDANITASVRAQLSQHTELGGPNSINVETLNQVVYLDGLVSTGIESRTAESVALQVPGVSRVVNSVAVAH
;
A
#
# COMPACT_ATOMS: atom_id res chain seq x y z
N MET A 1 29.67 -49.25 0.77
CA MET A 1 29.48 -48.69 0.78
C MET A 1 28.99 -47.86 0.66
N SER A 2 28.79 -47.63 0.35
CA SER A 2 28.46 -46.98 0.32
C SER A 2 27.84 -46.31 0.13
N ILE A 3 27.77 -46.08 -0.11
CA ILE A 3 27.33 -45.54 -0.31
C ILE A 3 26.67 -44.88 -0.14
N HIS A 4 26.69 -44.69 -0.18
CA HIS A 4 26.07 -43.99 -0.05
C HIS A 4 25.88 -43.19 -0.05
N LYS A 5 26.05 -43.05 -0.13
CA LYS A 5 25.92 -42.38 -0.11
C LYS A 5 25.78 -41.32 -0.27
N PRO A 6 26.14 -41.09 -0.24
CA PRO A 6 26.26 -39.79 -0.46
C PRO A 6 25.24 -39.14 -1.10
N THR A 7 24.90 -39.59 -1.79
CA THR A 7 23.95 -39.03 -2.50
C THR A 7 22.94 -38.31 -1.79
N ARG A 8 22.62 -38.70 -0.77
CA ARG A 8 21.58 -38.18 -0.12
C ARG A 8 21.63 -36.80 0.06
N HIS A 9 22.64 -36.25 0.12
CA HIS A 9 22.61 -34.96 0.53
C HIS A 9 22.27 -33.98 -0.49
N MET A 10 22.46 -34.24 -1.63
CA MET A 10 22.24 -33.26 -2.51
C MET A 10 20.89 -32.77 -2.62
N PHE A 11 19.96 -33.51 -2.38
CA PHE A 11 18.69 -33.01 -2.57
C PHE A 11 18.37 -31.92 -1.68
N ALA A 12 18.97 -31.83 -0.65
CA ALA A 12 18.62 -30.85 0.31
C ALA A 12 18.73 -29.47 -0.19
N PHE A 13 19.78 -29.16 -0.88
CA PHE A 13 19.87 -27.86 -1.20
C PHE A 13 18.98 -27.37 -2.26
N ALA A 14 18.50 -28.16 -3.01
CA ALA A 14 17.65 -27.67 -4.04
C ALA A 14 16.46 -27.01 -3.47
N LEU A 15 15.99 -27.44 -2.38
CA LEU A 15 14.86 -26.87 -1.81
C LEU A 15 15.02 -25.51 -1.39
N ILE A 16 16.11 -25.20 -0.87
CA ILE A 16 16.38 -23.92 -0.40
C ILE A 16 16.26 -22.85 -1.40
N LEU A 17 16.71 -23.10 -2.55
CA LEU A 17 16.67 -22.13 -3.59
C LEU A 17 15.31 -21.73 -3.96
N THR A 18 14.44 -22.66 -4.02
CA THR A 18 13.14 -22.33 -4.45
C THR A 18 12.44 -21.39 -3.53
N SER A 19 12.64 -21.52 -2.29
CA SER A 19 11.93 -20.66 -1.39
C SER A 19 12.36 -19.24 -1.53
N ALA A 20 13.56 -19.02 -1.83
CA ALA A 20 14.04 -17.67 -1.99
C ALA A 20 13.35 -16.98 -3.16
N LEU A 21 13.13 -17.70 -4.21
CA LEU A 21 12.51 -17.13 -5.35
C LEU A 21 11.08 -16.73 -5.10
N SER A 22 10.39 -17.47 -4.34
CA SER A 22 9.03 -17.15 -4.07
C SER A 22 8.91 -15.83 -3.39
N GLY A 23 9.77 -15.54 -2.49
CA GLY A 23 9.73 -14.28 -1.79
C GLY A 23 9.94 -13.11 -2.71
N CYS A 24 10.79 -13.24 -3.66
CA CYS A 24 11.03 -12.17 -4.58
C CYS A 24 9.84 -11.91 -5.47
N ALA A 25 9.17 -12.93 -5.87
CA ALA A 25 8.06 -12.76 -6.77
C ALA A 25 6.97 -11.88 -6.19
N THR A 26 6.73 -11.94 -4.93
CA THR A 26 5.66 -11.16 -4.36
C THR A 26 5.96 -9.71 -4.27
N TYR A 27 7.22 -9.34 -4.53
CA TYR A 27 7.59 -7.99 -4.45
C TYR A 27 7.16 -7.18 -5.64
N HIS A 28 6.78 -7.76 -6.71
CA HIS A 28 6.46 -7.07 -7.92
C HIS A 28 5.05 -6.52 -7.93
N LYS A 29 4.76 -5.68 -8.88
CA LYS A 29 3.48 -5.08 -8.99
C LYS A 29 2.37 -6.07 -8.97
N CYS A 30 1.27 -5.65 -8.49
CA CYS A 30 0.16 -6.50 -8.22
C CYS A 30 -0.86 -6.61 -9.33
N GLY A 31 -0.65 -5.94 -10.42
CA GLY A 31 -1.56 -6.04 -11.55
C GLY A 31 -2.67 -5.01 -11.51
N ALA A 32 -3.63 -5.17 -12.36
CA ALA A 32 -4.68 -4.18 -12.55
C ALA A 32 -5.60 -4.03 -11.34
N ASP A 33 -5.73 -5.07 -10.56
CA ASP A 33 -6.59 -5.02 -9.40
C ASP A 33 -5.91 -4.43 -8.16
N GLY A 34 -4.65 -4.11 -8.25
CA GLY A 34 -3.90 -3.57 -7.13
C GLY A 34 -3.33 -4.63 -6.23
N CYS A 35 -2.67 -4.23 -5.19
CA CYS A 35 -2.01 -5.13 -4.26
C CYS A 35 -2.98 -5.62 -3.20
N PRO A 36 -2.71 -6.77 -2.62
CA PRO A 36 -3.61 -7.31 -1.61
C PRO A 36 -3.84 -6.41 -0.41
N GLY A 37 -3.06 -5.52 -0.08
CA GLY A 37 -3.29 -4.62 1.05
C GLY A 37 -3.94 -3.31 0.70
N ASP A 38 -4.19 -3.05 -0.57
CA ASP A 38 -4.69 -1.75 -0.99
C ASP A 38 -6.03 -1.37 -0.38
N ALA A 39 -6.93 -2.32 -0.28
CA ALA A 39 -8.24 -2.05 0.31
C ALA A 39 -8.12 -1.67 1.78
N ASN A 40 -7.21 -2.30 2.49
CA ASN A 40 -6.99 -1.98 3.89
C ASN A 40 -6.36 -0.60 4.04
N ILE A 41 -5.49 -0.25 3.15
CA ILE A 41 -4.88 1.08 3.16
C ILE A 41 -5.97 2.13 2.94
N THR A 42 -6.82 1.92 1.96
CA THR A 42 -7.93 2.84 1.69
C THR A 42 -8.79 3.02 2.93
N ALA A 43 -9.15 1.92 3.59
CA ALA A 43 -9.98 1.99 4.78
C ALA A 43 -9.28 2.74 5.90
N SER A 44 -8.00 2.52 6.07
CA SER A 44 -7.23 3.19 7.12
C SER A 44 -7.11 4.68 6.85
N VAL A 45 -6.85 5.05 5.60
CA VAL A 45 -6.76 6.46 5.25
C VAL A 45 -8.10 7.14 5.48
N ARG A 46 -9.20 6.51 5.08
CA ARG A 46 -10.52 7.09 5.31
C ARG A 46 -10.80 7.26 6.80
N ALA A 47 -10.44 6.27 7.59
CA ALA A 47 -10.65 6.35 9.02
C ALA A 47 -9.86 7.49 9.64
N GLN A 48 -8.63 7.67 9.20
CA GLN A 48 -7.81 8.76 9.71
C GLN A 48 -8.35 10.12 9.27
N LEU A 49 -8.75 10.24 8.02
CA LEU A 49 -9.29 11.50 7.54
C LEU A 49 -10.58 11.87 8.27
N SER A 50 -11.38 10.90 8.63
CA SER A 50 -12.63 11.18 9.31
C SER A 50 -12.43 11.72 10.72
N GLN A 51 -11.24 11.54 11.28
CA GLN A 51 -10.93 12.11 12.59
C GLN A 51 -10.57 13.58 12.49
N HIS A 52 -10.34 14.08 11.30
CA HIS A 52 -9.97 15.46 11.08
C HIS A 52 -11.19 16.22 10.56
N THR A 53 -12.03 16.66 11.49
CA THR A 53 -13.31 17.29 11.11
C THR A 53 -13.11 18.57 10.33
N GLU A 54 -11.95 19.18 10.45
CA GLU A 54 -11.65 20.38 9.69
C GLU A 54 -11.57 20.10 8.18
N LEU A 55 -11.47 18.84 7.77
CA LEU A 55 -11.40 18.51 6.36
C LEU A 55 -12.78 18.41 5.70
N GLY A 56 -13.82 18.72 6.43
CA GLY A 56 -15.17 18.67 5.91
C GLY A 56 -15.84 17.35 6.26
N GLY A 57 -16.86 17.00 5.59
CA GLY A 57 -17.59 15.78 5.87
C GLY A 57 -16.83 14.56 5.41
N PRO A 58 -17.30 13.38 5.78
CA PRO A 58 -16.61 12.14 5.47
C PRO A 58 -16.52 11.85 3.97
N ASN A 59 -17.32 12.49 3.16
CA ASN A 59 -17.28 12.27 1.73
C ASN A 59 -16.65 13.43 0.97
N SER A 60 -16.00 14.33 1.67
CA SER A 60 -15.36 15.47 1.00
C SER A 60 -14.12 15.07 0.23
N ILE A 61 -13.45 14.04 0.67
CA ILE A 61 -12.22 13.58 0.05
C ILE A 61 -12.38 12.11 -0.29
N ASN A 62 -12.18 11.80 -1.55
CA ASN A 62 -12.22 10.42 -2.01
C ASN A 62 -10.84 9.83 -1.90
N VAL A 63 -10.77 8.56 -1.56
CA VAL A 63 -9.51 7.86 -1.38
C VAL A 63 -9.52 6.59 -2.21
N GLU A 64 -8.50 6.42 -3.03
CA GLU A 64 -8.30 5.17 -3.73
C GLU A 64 -6.85 4.75 -3.56
N THR A 65 -6.60 3.47 -3.47
CA THR A 65 -5.24 2.97 -3.33
C THR A 65 -4.99 1.93 -4.41
N LEU A 66 -3.88 2.11 -5.10
CA LEU A 66 -3.47 1.17 -6.13
C LEU A 66 -1.97 0.98 -6.03
N ASN A 67 -1.53 -0.25 -5.84
CA ASN A 67 -0.12 -0.59 -5.69
C ASN A 67 0.56 0.25 -4.61
N GLN A 68 -0.15 0.41 -3.49
CA GLN A 68 0.35 1.15 -2.32
C GLN A 68 0.52 2.65 -2.56
N VAL A 69 -0.02 3.16 -3.64
CA VAL A 69 -0.07 4.59 -3.89
C VAL A 69 -1.48 5.06 -3.60
N VAL A 70 -1.61 6.04 -2.74
CA VAL A 70 -2.91 6.59 -2.36
C VAL A 70 -3.21 7.79 -3.24
N TYR A 71 -4.39 7.78 -3.85
CA TYR A 71 -4.84 8.88 -4.68
C TYR A 71 -5.96 9.59 -3.94
N LEU A 72 -5.76 10.86 -3.65
CA LEU A 72 -6.75 11.69 -2.97
C LEU A 72 -7.37 12.65 -3.97
N ASP A 73 -8.67 12.82 -3.87
CA ASP A 73 -9.42 13.65 -4.79
C ASP A 73 -10.59 14.22 -4.03
N GLY A 74 -11.05 15.37 -4.37
CA GLY A 74 -12.17 15.99 -3.69
C GLY A 74 -12.05 17.49 -3.62
N LEU A 75 -12.77 18.08 -2.67
CA LEU A 75 -12.85 19.52 -2.55
C LEU A 75 -12.77 19.93 -1.09
N VAL A 76 -11.89 20.84 -0.79
CA VAL A 76 -11.75 21.39 0.56
C VAL A 76 -11.79 22.92 0.47
N SER A 77 -11.84 23.57 1.61
CA SER A 77 -11.97 25.03 1.65
C SER A 77 -10.63 25.75 1.56
N THR A 78 -9.58 25.14 2.02
CA THR A 78 -8.28 25.85 2.07
C THR A 78 -7.15 24.94 1.62
N GLY A 79 -6.05 25.54 1.22
CA GLY A 79 -4.87 24.79 0.85
C GLY A 79 -4.25 24.04 2.03
N ILE A 80 -4.45 24.54 3.23
CA ILE A 80 -3.96 23.87 4.42
C ILE A 80 -4.69 22.56 4.60
N GLU A 81 -5.99 22.55 4.35
CA GLU A 81 -6.76 21.31 4.45
C GLU A 81 -6.30 20.28 3.44
N SER A 82 -5.98 20.71 2.24
CA SER A 82 -5.47 19.81 1.22
C SER A 82 -4.15 19.18 1.67
N ARG A 83 -3.26 19.97 2.22
CA ARG A 83 -1.97 19.45 2.69
C ARG A 83 -2.13 18.57 3.92
N THR A 84 -3.09 18.89 4.78
CA THR A 84 -3.37 18.06 5.95
C THR A 84 -3.82 16.67 5.50
N ALA A 85 -4.70 16.62 4.50
CA ALA A 85 -5.16 15.35 3.98
C ALA A 85 -3.98 14.51 3.45
N GLU A 86 -3.08 15.14 2.75
CA GLU A 86 -1.91 14.45 2.23
C GLU A 86 -1.03 13.93 3.36
N SER A 87 -0.78 14.73 4.37
CA SER A 87 0.02 14.32 5.52
C SER A 87 -0.59 13.16 6.26
N VAL A 88 -1.90 13.20 6.45
CA VAL A 88 -2.61 12.13 7.14
C VAL A 88 -2.45 10.83 6.37
N ALA A 89 -2.61 10.89 5.05
CA ALA A 89 -2.49 9.70 4.23
C ALA A 89 -1.07 9.14 4.25
N LEU A 90 -0.08 10.00 4.27
CA LEU A 90 1.31 9.56 4.30
C LEU A 90 1.68 8.81 5.57
N GLN A 91 0.97 9.06 6.65
CA GLN A 91 1.26 8.42 7.92
C GLN A 91 0.68 7.03 8.05
N VAL A 92 -0.15 6.61 7.13
CA VAL A 92 -0.78 5.29 7.21
C VAL A 92 0.23 4.24 6.80
N PRO A 93 0.41 3.19 7.60
CA PRO A 93 1.36 2.13 7.26
C PRO A 93 1.02 1.48 5.92
N GLY A 94 2.01 1.21 5.15
CA GLY A 94 1.83 0.58 3.84
C GLY A 94 1.76 1.55 2.68
N VAL A 95 1.60 2.84 2.96
CA VAL A 95 1.53 3.84 1.90
C VAL A 95 2.93 4.15 1.41
N SER A 96 3.17 3.95 0.13
CA SER A 96 4.46 4.28 -0.46
C SER A 96 4.49 5.70 -1.01
N ARG A 97 3.35 6.21 -1.44
CA ARG A 97 3.28 7.54 -2.03
C ARG A 97 1.84 8.04 -2.02
N VAL A 98 1.65 9.33 -2.00
CA VAL A 98 0.33 9.94 -2.09
C VAL A 98 0.30 10.87 -3.29
N VAL A 99 -0.73 10.73 -4.10
CA VAL A 99 -1.00 11.66 -5.20
C VAL A 99 -2.17 12.50 -4.74
N ASN A 100 -1.93 13.77 -4.52
CA ASN A 100 -2.95 14.66 -3.96
C ASN A 100 -3.55 15.51 -5.07
N SER A 101 -4.78 15.20 -5.43
CA SER A 101 -5.53 15.94 -6.44
C SER A 101 -6.72 16.66 -5.82
N VAL A 102 -6.65 16.93 -4.53
CA VAL A 102 -7.74 17.62 -3.84
C VAL A 102 -7.74 19.08 -4.26
N ALA A 103 -8.90 19.56 -4.69
CA ALA A 103 -9.04 20.93 -5.12
C ALA A 103 -9.45 21.83 -3.96
N VAL A 104 -9.13 23.10 -4.07
CA VAL A 104 -9.48 24.08 -3.03
C VAL A 104 -10.57 24.96 -3.60
N ALA A 105 -11.66 25.07 -2.88
CA ALA A 105 -12.78 25.89 -3.30
C ALA A 105 -12.48 27.36 -3.08
N HIS A 106 -12.97 28.22 -3.95
CA HIS A 106 -12.75 29.66 -3.81
C HIS A 106 -14.03 30.42 -3.59
#